data_92ad69c9d5f0c161cac690531035f27e
#
_entry.id   92ad69c9d5f0c161cac690531035f27e
#
_cell.length_a   1.000
_cell.length_b   1.000
_cell.length_c   1.000
_cell.angle_alpha   90.00
_cell.angle_beta   90.00
_cell.angle_gamma   90.00
#
_symmetry.space_group_name_H-M   'P 1'
#
loop_
_entity.id
_entity.type
_entity.pdbx_description
1 polymer ?
#
loop_
_entity_poly.entity_id
_entity_poly.type
_entity_poly.pdbx_seq_one_letter_code
_entity_poly.pdbx_strand_id
1 'polypeptide(L)'
;MGKKAILTFVKTVLPLLLGVYLIWIFFSNMSPESKTLFYKAIREADYFWIILSLILGVAAYFARAWRWKYVLEPMGYETKFSNRYHAVMIGYLINMTIPRAGEASRAAMLYRSDGVPFAKSFGTIIAERAVDFVMLCSIAFLTAFLAYDDFLEIKKQIIDSFGGAATEKGGFPWKLVIYAVVLALGAVFAYLVLFRPQLRAKLINFIKEVIAGVFSIFKSKSPLGYIAYTLFIWVAYVAMFALPFQSMEQTSGIHIQGIMLGFIAGALGITFTNGGIGTYPLLVGLVVAFYIGDDYPDDAQAIGNALGMLIWVSQTLLMILLGLISLFLLPKNYQTEDEQTPRD
;
A
#
# COMPACT_ATOMS: atom_id res chain seq x y z
N MET A 1 16.55 28.44 -4.78
CA MET A 1 15.55 27.48 -4.24
C MET A 1 15.75 27.36 -2.73
N GLY A 2 14.72 27.61 -1.94
CA GLY A 2 14.84 27.54 -0.47
C GLY A 2 15.04 26.09 0.02
N LYS A 3 15.73 25.90 1.14
CA LYS A 3 16.02 24.59 1.75
C LYS A 3 14.79 23.65 1.83
N LYS A 4 13.59 24.20 2.03
CA LYS A 4 12.31 23.47 2.03
C LYS A 4 11.94 22.92 0.63
N ALA A 5 12.16 23.68 -0.43
CA ALA A 5 11.86 23.29 -1.80
C ALA A 5 12.79 22.13 -2.26
N ILE A 6 14.09 22.21 -1.91
CA ILE A 6 15.06 21.14 -2.18
C ILE A 6 14.67 19.86 -1.44
N LEU A 7 14.29 19.97 -0.16
CA LEU A 7 13.90 18.80 0.64
C LEU A 7 12.61 18.15 0.11
N THR A 8 11.63 18.94 -0.34
CA THR A 8 10.40 18.44 -0.96
C THR A 8 10.70 17.78 -2.30
N PHE A 9 11.53 18.41 -3.13
CA PHE A 9 11.97 17.84 -4.41
C PHE A 9 12.65 16.47 -4.20
N VAL A 10 13.62 16.39 -3.28
CA VAL A 10 14.31 15.12 -2.96
C VAL A 10 13.34 14.07 -2.46
N LYS A 11 12.42 14.41 -1.57
CA LYS A 11 11.42 13.46 -1.03
C LYS A 11 10.42 12.96 -2.06
N THR A 12 10.18 13.70 -3.13
CA THR A 12 9.23 13.33 -4.19
C THR A 12 9.95 12.67 -5.36
N VAL A 13 11.03 13.26 -5.81
CA VAL A 13 11.74 12.82 -7.03
C VAL A 13 12.61 11.59 -6.77
N LEU A 14 13.25 11.49 -5.60
CA LEU A 14 14.14 10.35 -5.29
C LEU A 14 13.41 9.00 -5.26
N PRO A 15 12.25 8.85 -4.57
CA PRO A 15 11.49 7.59 -4.62
C PRO A 15 10.94 7.28 -6.01
N LEU A 16 10.57 8.30 -6.79
CA LEU A 16 10.13 8.11 -8.17
C LEU A 16 11.28 7.61 -9.05
N LEU A 17 12.45 8.25 -8.97
CA LEU A 17 13.65 7.83 -9.70
C LEU A 17 14.09 6.42 -9.29
N LEU A 18 14.03 6.10 -8.00
CA LEU A 18 14.31 4.76 -7.52
C LEU A 18 13.35 3.74 -8.14
N GLY A 19 12.05 4.04 -8.19
CA GLY A 19 11.07 3.17 -8.81
C GLY A 19 11.33 2.97 -10.31
N VAL A 20 11.58 4.04 -11.05
CA VAL A 20 11.94 3.97 -12.48
C VAL A 20 13.25 3.19 -12.69
N TYR A 21 14.24 3.42 -11.84
CA TYR A 21 15.52 2.72 -11.88
C TYR A 21 15.35 1.21 -11.63
N LEU A 22 14.50 0.82 -10.67
CA LEU A 22 14.18 -0.60 -10.42
C LEU A 22 13.46 -1.25 -11.60
N ILE A 23 12.52 -0.55 -12.24
CA ILE A 23 11.90 -1.04 -13.50
C ILE A 23 12.97 -1.20 -14.58
N TRP A 24 13.84 -0.23 -14.74
CA TRP A 24 14.92 -0.28 -15.74
C TRP A 24 15.89 -1.44 -15.46
N ILE A 25 16.39 -1.60 -14.23
CA ILE A 25 17.22 -2.75 -13.82
C ILE A 25 16.51 -4.06 -14.12
N PHE A 26 15.23 -4.15 -13.72
CA PHE A 26 14.42 -5.33 -13.96
C PHE A 26 14.43 -5.73 -15.45
N PHE A 27 14.07 -4.80 -16.33
CA PHE A 27 14.04 -5.09 -17.78
C PHE A 27 15.42 -5.23 -18.41
N SER A 28 16.43 -4.52 -17.93
CA SER A 28 17.80 -4.57 -18.49
C SER A 28 18.50 -5.90 -18.17
N ASN A 29 18.25 -6.46 -17.01
CA ASN A 29 18.87 -7.72 -16.57
C ASN A 29 18.11 -8.97 -17.05
N MET A 30 16.91 -8.82 -17.60
CA MET A 30 16.19 -9.95 -18.19
C MET A 30 16.85 -10.43 -19.47
N SER A 31 17.04 -11.75 -19.59
CA SER A 31 17.42 -12.36 -20.85
C SER A 31 16.33 -12.16 -21.92
N PRO A 32 16.65 -12.27 -23.21
CA PRO A 32 15.63 -12.20 -24.28
C PRO A 32 14.52 -13.25 -24.08
N GLU A 33 14.87 -14.45 -23.63
CA GLU A 33 13.95 -15.54 -23.34
C GLU A 33 13.01 -15.16 -22.20
N SER A 34 13.55 -14.66 -21.06
CA SER A 34 12.74 -14.22 -19.91
C SER A 34 11.82 -13.04 -20.27
N LYS A 35 12.25 -12.11 -21.15
CA LYS A 35 11.37 -11.05 -21.66
C LYS A 35 10.21 -11.62 -22.47
N THR A 36 10.48 -12.59 -23.32
CA THR A 36 9.46 -13.25 -24.14
C THR A 36 8.43 -13.95 -23.25
N LEU A 37 8.88 -14.66 -22.23
CA LEU A 37 8.01 -15.33 -21.24
C LEU A 37 7.19 -14.33 -20.43
N PHE A 38 7.80 -13.23 -20.00
CA PHE A 38 7.10 -12.16 -19.31
C PHE A 38 5.93 -11.60 -20.14
N TYR A 39 6.20 -11.25 -21.41
CA TYR A 39 5.14 -10.76 -22.30
C TYR A 39 4.10 -11.83 -22.63
N LYS A 40 4.52 -13.08 -22.79
CA LYS A 40 3.62 -14.22 -23.00
C LYS A 40 2.71 -14.40 -21.81
N ALA A 41 3.25 -14.44 -20.59
CA ALA A 41 2.47 -14.60 -19.36
C ALA A 41 1.40 -13.52 -19.20
N ILE A 42 1.73 -12.24 -19.49
CA ILE A 42 0.74 -11.15 -19.48
C ILE A 42 -0.31 -11.34 -20.59
N ARG A 43 0.11 -11.72 -21.79
CA ARG A 43 -0.82 -11.84 -22.93
C ARG A 43 -1.78 -13.02 -22.79
N GLU A 44 -1.35 -14.12 -22.19
CA GLU A 44 -2.11 -15.35 -22.01
C GLU A 44 -2.90 -15.38 -20.70
N ALA A 45 -2.75 -14.37 -19.83
CA ALA A 45 -3.47 -14.29 -18.57
C ALA A 45 -4.99 -14.28 -18.78
N ASP A 46 -5.72 -15.03 -17.95
CA ASP A 46 -7.19 -14.97 -17.91
C ASP A 46 -7.65 -13.68 -17.23
N TYR A 47 -8.00 -12.71 -18.04
CA TYR A 47 -8.43 -11.39 -17.57
C TYR A 47 -9.77 -11.39 -16.81
N PHE A 48 -10.53 -12.48 -16.82
CA PHE A 48 -11.72 -12.62 -15.99
C PHE A 48 -11.37 -12.40 -14.50
N TRP A 49 -10.31 -13.02 -14.01
CA TRP A 49 -9.86 -12.90 -12.63
C TRP A 49 -9.34 -11.50 -12.29
N ILE A 50 -8.71 -10.86 -13.26
CA ILE A 50 -8.26 -9.47 -13.11
C ILE A 50 -9.46 -8.52 -13.01
N ILE A 51 -10.46 -8.67 -13.87
CA ILE A 51 -11.68 -7.84 -13.84
C ILE A 51 -12.43 -8.05 -12.52
N LEU A 52 -12.55 -9.29 -12.06
CA LEU A 52 -13.19 -9.60 -10.77
C LEU A 52 -12.45 -8.95 -9.60
N SER A 53 -11.11 -8.97 -9.63
CA SER A 53 -10.25 -8.25 -8.68
C SER A 53 -10.52 -6.73 -8.70
N LEU A 54 -10.64 -6.12 -9.88
CA LEU A 54 -10.95 -4.69 -10.03
C LEU A 54 -12.33 -4.33 -9.48
N ILE A 55 -13.34 -5.19 -9.69
CA ILE A 55 -14.68 -5.01 -9.13
C ILE A 55 -14.64 -5.00 -7.60
N LEU A 56 -13.88 -5.92 -6.98
CA LEU A 56 -13.68 -5.91 -5.53
C LEU A 56 -12.92 -4.66 -5.06
N GLY A 57 -11.95 -4.19 -5.84
CA GLY A 57 -11.26 -2.93 -5.59
C GLY A 57 -12.22 -1.74 -5.53
N VAL A 58 -13.13 -1.63 -6.50
CA VAL A 58 -14.18 -0.60 -6.51
C VAL A 58 -15.09 -0.72 -5.29
N ALA A 59 -15.52 -1.95 -4.94
CA ALA A 59 -16.34 -2.20 -3.76
C ALA A 59 -15.62 -1.77 -2.47
N ALA A 60 -14.31 -2.04 -2.36
CA ALA A 60 -13.50 -1.58 -1.24
C ALA A 60 -13.40 -0.05 -1.16
N TYR A 61 -13.30 0.66 -2.28
CA TYR A 61 -13.30 2.13 -2.32
C TYR A 61 -14.65 2.70 -1.89
N PHE A 62 -15.77 2.11 -2.33
CA PHE A 62 -17.10 2.48 -1.84
C PHE A 62 -17.25 2.24 -0.34
N ALA A 63 -16.84 1.08 0.14
CA ALA A 63 -16.87 0.74 1.55
C ALA A 63 -16.04 1.73 2.38
N ARG A 64 -14.87 2.17 1.87
CA ARG A 64 -14.03 3.17 2.52
C ARG A 64 -14.70 4.53 2.64
N ALA A 65 -15.36 4.98 1.58
CA ALA A 65 -16.14 6.22 1.60
C ALA A 65 -17.35 6.12 2.53
N TRP A 66 -17.97 4.93 2.61
CA TRP A 66 -19.09 4.69 3.52
C TRP A 66 -18.62 4.65 4.98
N ARG A 67 -17.52 3.96 5.27
CA ARG A 67 -16.93 3.89 6.61
C ARG A 67 -16.64 5.27 7.20
N TRP A 68 -16.21 6.20 6.36
CA TRP A 68 -15.89 7.58 6.79
C TRP A 68 -17.09 8.31 7.40
N LYS A 69 -18.32 7.99 6.98
CA LYS A 69 -19.55 8.49 7.58
C LYS A 69 -19.59 8.28 9.10
N TYR A 70 -19.22 7.09 9.56
CA TYR A 70 -19.33 6.72 10.97
C TYR A 70 -18.41 7.51 11.93
N VAL A 71 -17.42 8.20 11.40
CA VAL A 71 -16.55 9.08 12.21
C VAL A 71 -16.87 10.56 12.01
N LEU A 72 -17.54 10.95 10.93
CA LEU A 72 -17.96 12.33 10.68
C LEU A 72 -19.29 12.67 11.36
N GLU A 73 -20.29 11.79 11.29
CA GLU A 73 -21.62 12.03 11.88
C GLU A 73 -21.61 12.26 13.40
N PRO A 74 -20.83 11.54 14.24
CA PRO A 74 -20.74 11.81 15.66
C PRO A 74 -20.16 13.20 15.99
N MET A 75 -19.46 13.80 15.03
CA MET A 75 -18.89 15.15 15.15
C MET A 75 -19.86 16.23 14.65
N GLY A 76 -21.09 15.82 14.23
CA GLY A 76 -22.13 16.75 13.76
C GLY A 76 -22.05 17.09 12.27
N TYR A 77 -21.24 16.35 11.47
CA TYR A 77 -21.10 16.63 10.03
C TYR A 77 -21.87 15.61 9.21
N GLU A 78 -22.96 16.04 8.60
CA GLU A 78 -23.69 15.31 7.59
C GLU A 78 -23.08 15.56 6.21
N THR A 79 -22.54 14.54 5.59
CA THR A 79 -21.86 14.65 4.29
C THR A 79 -22.47 13.71 3.26
N LYS A 80 -22.50 14.12 2.00
CA LYS A 80 -22.99 13.26 0.92
C LYS A 80 -22.03 12.12 0.64
N PHE A 81 -22.56 10.92 0.38
CA PHE A 81 -21.74 9.76 0.03
C PHE A 81 -20.84 10.02 -1.18
N SER A 82 -21.40 10.62 -2.25
CA SER A 82 -20.66 10.95 -3.47
C SER A 82 -19.44 11.83 -3.17
N ASN A 83 -19.62 12.86 -2.32
CA ASN A 83 -18.52 13.77 -1.99
C ASN A 83 -17.41 13.07 -1.19
N ARG A 84 -17.78 12.21 -0.22
CA ARG A 84 -16.80 11.37 0.48
C ARG A 84 -16.05 10.44 -0.47
N TYR A 85 -16.78 9.80 -1.40
CA TYR A 85 -16.18 8.91 -2.39
C TYR A 85 -15.18 9.65 -3.28
N HIS A 86 -15.62 10.75 -3.88
CA HIS A 86 -14.76 11.56 -4.75
C HIS A 86 -13.54 12.13 -3.98
N ALA A 87 -13.72 12.55 -2.73
CA ALA A 87 -12.60 13.00 -1.90
C ALA A 87 -11.57 11.87 -1.65
N VAL A 88 -12.03 10.64 -1.42
CA VAL A 88 -11.16 9.46 -1.27
C VAL A 88 -10.39 9.18 -2.55
N MET A 89 -11.07 9.16 -3.71
CA MET A 89 -10.45 8.84 -5.01
C MET A 89 -9.43 9.92 -5.43
N ILE A 90 -9.75 11.20 -5.21
CA ILE A 90 -8.80 12.31 -5.43
C ILE A 90 -7.59 12.18 -4.50
N GLY A 91 -7.81 11.78 -3.24
CA GLY A 91 -6.73 11.51 -2.31
C GLY A 91 -5.77 10.44 -2.81
N TYR A 92 -6.28 9.34 -3.35
CA TYR A 92 -5.46 8.28 -3.95
C TYR A 92 -4.68 8.77 -5.17
N LEU A 93 -5.33 9.49 -6.07
CA LEU A 93 -4.68 10.06 -7.25
C LEU A 93 -3.51 10.98 -6.86
N ILE A 94 -3.71 11.85 -5.86
CA ILE A 94 -2.69 12.78 -5.40
C ILE A 94 -1.53 12.05 -4.70
N ASN A 95 -1.82 10.97 -3.95
CA ASN A 95 -0.77 10.16 -3.33
C ASN A 95 0.18 9.49 -4.35
N MET A 96 -0.28 9.25 -5.56
CA MET A 96 0.59 8.72 -6.63
C MET A 96 1.58 9.75 -7.15
N THR A 97 1.21 11.03 -7.14
CA THR A 97 2.05 12.13 -7.64
C THR A 97 2.91 12.75 -6.54
N ILE A 98 2.30 12.97 -5.36
CA ILE A 98 2.96 13.59 -4.20
C ILE A 98 2.79 12.66 -3.00
N PRO A 99 3.87 11.98 -2.55
CA PRO A 99 3.81 11.04 -1.44
C PRO A 99 3.19 11.66 -0.18
N ARG A 100 2.23 10.98 0.41
CA ARG A 100 1.55 11.37 1.66
C ARG A 100 0.73 12.66 1.59
N ALA A 101 0.53 13.23 0.41
CA ALA A 101 -0.34 14.41 0.23
C ALA A 101 -1.82 14.05 0.10
N GLY A 102 -2.14 12.79 -0.17
CA GLY A 102 -3.51 12.33 -0.40
C GLY A 102 -4.42 12.47 0.81
N GLU A 103 -3.90 12.26 2.03
CA GLU A 103 -4.66 12.44 3.25
C GLU A 103 -5.07 13.90 3.45
N ALA A 104 -4.14 14.82 3.22
CA ALA A 104 -4.40 16.25 3.29
C ALA A 104 -5.36 16.70 2.17
N SER A 105 -5.16 16.19 0.95
CA SER A 105 -6.06 16.52 -0.17
C SER A 105 -7.48 15.97 0.05
N ARG A 106 -7.63 14.77 0.61
CA ARG A 106 -8.93 14.20 0.98
C ARG A 106 -9.68 15.10 1.96
N ALA A 107 -8.99 15.62 3.01
CA ALA A 107 -9.57 16.56 3.95
C ALA A 107 -9.93 17.91 3.30
N ALA A 108 -9.07 18.43 2.43
CA ALA A 108 -9.32 19.67 1.70
C ALA A 108 -10.50 19.55 0.72
N MET A 109 -10.65 18.39 0.06
CA MET A 109 -11.78 18.16 -0.84
C MET A 109 -13.10 18.10 -0.08
N LEU A 110 -13.15 17.47 1.10
CA LEU A 110 -14.35 17.44 1.92
C LEU A 110 -14.71 18.82 2.53
N TYR A 111 -13.71 19.62 2.87
CA TYR A 111 -13.94 21.03 3.25
C TYR A 111 -14.60 21.80 2.09
N ARG A 112 -14.09 21.60 0.89
CA ARG A 112 -14.58 22.32 -0.30
C ARG A 112 -16.00 21.89 -0.74
N SER A 113 -16.37 20.61 -0.53
CA SER A 113 -17.66 20.07 -0.99
C SER A 113 -18.77 20.13 0.05
N ASP A 114 -18.44 19.95 1.33
CA ASP A 114 -19.40 19.81 2.43
C ASP A 114 -19.13 20.77 3.60
N GLY A 115 -18.15 21.65 3.49
CA GLY A 115 -17.80 22.63 4.55
C GLY A 115 -17.21 22.03 5.83
N VAL A 116 -16.84 20.75 5.83
CA VAL A 116 -16.25 20.12 7.01
C VAL A 116 -14.86 20.71 7.29
N PRO A 117 -14.61 21.31 8.47
CA PRO A 117 -13.33 21.95 8.75
C PRO A 117 -12.16 21.00 8.54
N PHE A 118 -11.11 21.49 7.84
CA PHE A 118 -9.94 20.70 7.47
C PHE A 118 -9.34 19.94 8.64
N ALA A 119 -9.11 20.60 9.78
CA ALA A 119 -8.51 19.99 10.98
C ALA A 119 -9.36 18.82 11.53
N LYS A 120 -10.70 18.97 11.51
CA LYS A 120 -11.63 17.93 11.96
C LYS A 120 -11.60 16.74 11.03
N SER A 121 -11.75 16.98 9.72
CA SER A 121 -11.70 15.95 8.69
C SER A 121 -10.35 15.23 8.68
N PHE A 122 -9.24 15.96 8.75
CA PHE A 122 -7.89 15.39 8.78
C PHE A 122 -7.68 14.52 10.04
N GLY A 123 -8.18 14.95 11.21
CA GLY A 123 -8.14 14.14 12.43
C GLY A 123 -8.86 12.79 12.29
N THR A 124 -10.02 12.76 11.61
CA THR A 124 -10.72 11.48 11.34
C THR A 124 -9.92 10.56 10.42
N ILE A 125 -9.23 11.13 9.43
CA ILE A 125 -8.37 10.36 8.52
C ILE A 125 -7.19 9.74 9.26
N ILE A 126 -6.58 10.45 10.20
CA ILE A 126 -5.52 9.92 11.07
C ILE A 126 -6.05 8.74 11.91
N ALA A 127 -7.25 8.88 12.50
CA ALA A 127 -7.89 7.80 13.25
C ALA A 127 -8.16 6.55 12.37
N GLU A 128 -8.65 6.74 11.12
CA GLU A 128 -8.79 5.65 10.16
C GLU A 128 -7.46 4.96 9.87
N ARG A 129 -6.36 5.72 9.69
CA ARG A 129 -5.03 5.15 9.46
C ARG A 129 -4.51 4.33 10.63
N ALA A 130 -4.81 4.76 11.86
CA ALA A 130 -4.47 3.99 13.05
C ALA A 130 -5.14 2.60 13.04
N VAL A 131 -6.42 2.54 12.69
CA VAL A 131 -7.17 1.28 12.56
C VAL A 131 -6.62 0.43 11.39
N ASP A 132 -6.41 1.04 10.23
CA ASP A 132 -5.84 0.36 9.07
C ASP A 132 -4.45 -0.22 9.39
N PHE A 133 -3.62 0.47 10.19
CA PHE A 133 -2.33 -0.02 10.66
C PHE A 133 -2.48 -1.26 11.57
N VAL A 134 -3.43 -1.24 12.51
CA VAL A 134 -3.72 -2.41 13.36
C VAL A 134 -4.16 -3.61 12.52
N MET A 135 -5.01 -3.39 11.53
CA MET A 135 -5.46 -4.45 10.62
C MET A 135 -4.29 -5.03 9.80
N LEU A 136 -3.41 -4.17 9.27
CA LEU A 136 -2.22 -4.64 8.55
C LEU A 136 -1.30 -5.46 9.46
N CYS A 137 -1.04 -5.01 10.69
CA CYS A 137 -0.27 -5.76 11.67
C CYS A 137 -0.91 -7.10 12.02
N SER A 138 -2.25 -7.15 12.13
CA SER A 138 -2.98 -8.39 12.40
C SER A 138 -2.85 -9.38 11.25
N ILE A 139 -2.94 -8.92 10.00
CA ILE A 139 -2.75 -9.75 8.80
C ILE A 139 -1.28 -10.21 8.72
N ALA A 140 -0.32 -9.32 8.98
CA ALA A 140 1.09 -9.69 8.98
C ALA A 140 1.41 -10.74 10.05
N PHE A 141 0.84 -10.62 11.25
CA PHE A 141 0.97 -11.62 12.31
C PHE A 141 0.34 -12.96 11.90
N LEU A 142 -0.87 -12.93 11.34
CA LEU A 142 -1.54 -14.13 10.82
C LEU A 142 -0.69 -14.79 9.71
N THR A 143 -0.14 -14.00 8.79
CA THR A 143 0.74 -14.49 7.73
C THR A 143 1.99 -15.13 8.30
N ALA A 144 2.65 -14.49 9.28
CA ALA A 144 3.83 -15.03 9.92
C ALA A 144 3.54 -16.36 10.65
N PHE A 145 2.32 -16.53 11.18
CA PHE A 145 1.90 -17.77 11.82
C PHE A 145 1.59 -18.88 10.81
N LEU A 146 0.88 -18.54 9.72
CA LEU A 146 0.45 -19.52 8.69
C LEU A 146 1.61 -19.96 7.79
N ALA A 147 2.55 -19.06 7.49
CA ALA A 147 3.66 -19.27 6.57
C ALA A 147 5.02 -19.27 7.30
N TYR A 148 5.04 -19.74 8.55
CA TYR A 148 6.26 -19.72 9.37
C TYR A 148 7.40 -20.55 8.75
N ASP A 149 7.10 -21.74 8.30
CA ASP A 149 8.08 -22.65 7.71
C ASP A 149 8.58 -22.09 6.36
N ASP A 150 7.68 -21.62 5.52
CA ASP A 150 8.01 -20.98 4.24
C ASP A 150 8.90 -19.73 4.46
N PHE A 151 8.60 -18.94 5.48
CA PHE A 151 9.42 -17.77 5.82
C PHE A 151 10.85 -18.16 6.23
N LEU A 152 11.01 -19.24 6.99
CA LEU A 152 12.33 -19.76 7.36
C LEU A 152 13.11 -20.27 6.14
N GLU A 153 12.43 -20.91 5.21
CA GLU A 153 13.03 -21.42 3.98
C GLU A 153 13.42 -20.30 3.01
N ILE A 154 12.54 -19.33 2.77
CA ILE A 154 12.86 -18.10 2.01
C ILE A 154 14.07 -17.39 2.63
N LYS A 155 14.09 -17.23 3.96
CA LYS A 155 15.23 -16.65 4.66
C LYS A 155 16.52 -17.45 4.42
N LYS A 156 16.46 -18.78 4.45
CA LYS A 156 17.59 -19.65 4.19
C LYS A 156 18.09 -19.50 2.76
N GLN A 157 17.18 -19.56 1.76
CA GLN A 157 17.54 -19.39 0.34
C GLN A 157 18.15 -18.00 0.07
N ILE A 158 17.58 -16.93 0.65
CA ILE A 158 18.16 -15.59 0.55
C ILE A 158 19.57 -15.58 1.17
N ILE A 159 19.74 -16.14 2.35
CA ILE A 159 21.04 -16.24 3.01
C ILE A 159 22.05 -17.04 2.18
N ASP A 160 21.63 -18.14 1.60
CA ASP A 160 22.49 -19.03 0.80
C ASP A 160 22.82 -18.38 -0.56
N SER A 161 21.88 -17.73 -1.22
CA SER A 161 22.09 -16.97 -2.46
C SER A 161 23.08 -15.82 -2.29
N PHE A 162 22.96 -15.06 -1.21
CA PHE A 162 23.94 -14.03 -0.87
C PHE A 162 25.26 -14.61 -0.32
N GLY A 163 25.29 -15.87 0.08
CA GLY A 163 26.40 -16.54 0.75
C GLY A 163 27.27 -17.39 -0.11
N GLY A 164 26.69 -18.04 -1.10
CA GLY A 164 27.44 -18.83 -2.05
C GLY A 164 28.38 -17.96 -2.89
N ALA A 165 27.95 -16.77 -3.28
CA ALA A 165 28.77 -15.83 -4.03
C ALA A 165 29.98 -15.28 -3.25
N ALA A 166 29.98 -15.34 -1.92
CA ALA A 166 31.07 -14.80 -1.09
C ALA A 166 32.16 -15.82 -0.73
N THR A 167 31.86 -17.12 -0.86
CA THR A 167 32.81 -18.17 -0.42
C THR A 167 33.68 -18.72 -1.54
N GLU A 168 33.26 -18.61 -2.82
CA GLU A 168 34.03 -19.25 -3.91
C GLU A 168 35.14 -18.39 -4.54
N LYS A 169 35.23 -17.09 -4.31
CA LYS A 169 36.26 -16.22 -4.95
C LYS A 169 36.76 -15.06 -4.09
N GLY A 170 37.03 -15.22 -2.82
CA GLY A 170 37.66 -14.13 -2.02
C GLY A 170 36.87 -12.80 -2.04
N GLY A 171 35.56 -12.84 -2.24
CA GLY A 171 34.69 -11.68 -2.36
C GLY A 171 34.45 -11.00 -1.00
N PHE A 172 34.18 -9.71 -1.04
CA PHE A 172 33.88 -8.89 0.13
C PHE A 172 32.72 -9.49 0.92
N PRO A 173 32.80 -9.61 2.28
CA PRO A 173 31.83 -10.33 3.12
C PRO A 173 30.53 -9.53 3.30
N TRP A 174 29.74 -9.38 2.25
CA TRP A 174 28.49 -8.60 2.23
C TRP A 174 27.50 -9.04 3.31
N LYS A 175 27.48 -10.32 3.69
CA LYS A 175 26.63 -10.83 4.78
C LYS A 175 26.97 -10.15 6.11
N LEU A 176 28.27 -10.17 6.46
CA LEU A 176 28.71 -9.50 7.68
C LEU A 176 28.39 -8.02 7.65
N VAL A 177 28.51 -7.38 6.49
CA VAL A 177 28.16 -5.97 6.32
C VAL A 177 26.66 -5.75 6.49
N ILE A 178 25.81 -6.56 5.86
CA ILE A 178 24.34 -6.45 5.99
C ILE A 178 23.94 -6.69 7.45
N TYR A 179 24.43 -7.75 8.08
CA TYR A 179 24.15 -8.00 9.51
C TYR A 179 24.66 -6.88 10.41
N ALA A 180 25.88 -6.40 10.16
CA ALA A 180 26.44 -5.27 10.91
C ALA A 180 25.62 -3.99 10.70
N VAL A 181 25.17 -3.70 9.47
CA VAL A 181 24.32 -2.55 9.17
C VAL A 181 22.95 -2.69 9.84
N VAL A 182 22.29 -3.85 9.76
CA VAL A 182 20.99 -4.08 10.42
C VAL A 182 21.12 -3.98 11.94
N LEU A 183 22.16 -4.58 12.53
CA LEU A 183 22.45 -4.47 13.96
C LEU A 183 22.80 -3.04 14.36
N ALA A 184 23.62 -2.35 13.57
CA ALA A 184 23.96 -0.96 13.82
C ALA A 184 22.75 -0.04 13.73
N LEU A 185 21.87 -0.22 12.72
CA LEU A 185 20.61 0.53 12.60
C LEU A 185 19.67 0.22 13.75
N GLY A 186 19.53 -1.04 14.15
CA GLY A 186 18.79 -1.45 15.33
C GLY A 186 19.32 -0.87 16.62
N ALA A 187 20.65 -0.91 16.82
CA ALA A 187 21.32 -0.32 17.98
C ALA A 187 21.20 1.21 18.01
N VAL A 188 21.37 1.86 16.85
CA VAL A 188 21.17 3.32 16.72
C VAL A 188 19.71 3.68 17.00
N PHE A 189 18.75 2.93 16.49
CA PHE A 189 17.33 3.15 16.77
C PHE A 189 17.03 2.97 18.26
N ALA A 190 17.49 1.88 18.87
CA ALA A 190 17.35 1.62 20.31
C ALA A 190 18.02 2.73 21.13
N TYR A 191 19.24 3.12 20.79
CA TYR A 191 19.95 4.23 21.43
C TYR A 191 19.15 5.54 21.32
N LEU A 192 18.66 5.89 20.12
CA LEU A 192 17.89 7.09 19.91
C LEU A 192 16.56 7.09 20.72
N VAL A 193 15.89 5.94 20.83
CA VAL A 193 14.66 5.81 21.63
C VAL A 193 14.95 5.89 23.13
N LEU A 194 16.04 5.28 23.58
CA LEU A 194 16.39 5.25 25.01
C LEU A 194 16.97 6.58 25.50
N PHE A 195 17.85 7.21 24.70
CA PHE A 195 18.63 8.38 25.13
C PHE A 195 18.16 9.72 24.56
N ARG A 196 17.17 9.72 23.63
CA ARG A 196 16.57 10.95 23.09
C ARG A 196 15.14 11.13 23.61
N PRO A 197 14.90 11.90 24.68
CA PRO A 197 13.57 12.08 25.28
C PRO A 197 12.53 12.56 24.29
N GLN A 198 12.94 13.42 23.33
CA GLN A 198 12.06 13.95 22.30
C GLN A 198 11.58 12.85 21.31
N LEU A 199 12.44 11.89 20.93
CA LEU A 199 12.08 10.81 20.04
C LEU A 199 11.18 9.80 20.76
N ARG A 200 11.54 9.47 22.02
CA ARG A 200 10.72 8.62 22.89
C ARG A 200 9.33 9.22 23.11
N ALA A 201 9.25 10.53 23.38
CA ALA A 201 7.97 11.22 23.53
C ALA A 201 7.14 11.18 22.23
N LYS A 202 7.77 11.39 21.06
CA LYS A 202 7.10 11.25 19.76
C LYS A 202 6.57 9.83 19.54
N LEU A 203 7.34 8.80 19.86
CA LEU A 203 6.93 7.39 19.72
C LEU A 203 5.76 7.06 20.68
N ILE A 204 5.87 7.48 21.95
CA ILE A 204 4.80 7.29 22.93
C ILE A 204 3.54 8.04 22.51
N ASN A 205 3.65 9.28 22.02
CA ASN A 205 2.52 10.04 21.53
C ASN A 205 1.91 9.39 20.31
N PHE A 206 2.71 8.90 19.36
CA PHE A 206 2.22 8.12 18.20
C PHE A 206 1.43 6.90 18.66
N ILE A 207 1.94 6.11 19.61
CA ILE A 207 1.22 4.93 20.15
C ILE A 207 -0.08 5.37 20.82
N LYS A 208 -0.07 6.45 21.63
CA LYS A 208 -1.26 7.00 22.26
C LYS A 208 -2.29 7.46 21.22
N GLU A 209 -1.85 8.11 20.15
CA GLU A 209 -2.73 8.56 19.06
C GLU A 209 -3.34 7.37 18.31
N VAL A 210 -2.56 6.31 18.04
CA VAL A 210 -3.07 5.05 17.47
C VAL A 210 -4.14 4.44 18.37
N ILE A 211 -3.84 4.29 19.67
CA ILE A 211 -4.79 3.75 20.66
C ILE A 211 -6.04 4.63 20.73
N ALA A 212 -5.88 5.95 20.85
CA ALA A 212 -7.00 6.89 20.89
C ALA A 212 -7.84 6.84 19.61
N GLY A 213 -7.20 6.71 18.44
CA GLY A 213 -7.86 6.53 17.14
C GLY A 213 -8.71 5.25 17.10
N VAL A 214 -8.18 4.13 17.58
CA VAL A 214 -8.92 2.87 17.68
C VAL A 214 -10.10 3.01 18.65
N PHE A 215 -9.88 3.57 19.84
CA PHE A 215 -10.96 3.75 20.81
C PHE A 215 -12.00 4.80 20.39
N SER A 216 -11.67 5.73 19.51
CA SER A 216 -12.65 6.72 19.00
C SER A 216 -13.80 6.07 18.23
N ILE A 217 -13.57 4.88 17.65
CA ILE A 217 -14.59 4.10 16.95
C ILE A 217 -15.75 3.74 17.89
N PHE A 218 -15.45 3.39 19.14
CA PHE A 218 -16.47 3.03 20.13
C PHE A 218 -17.32 4.24 20.58
N LYS A 219 -16.88 5.47 20.27
CA LYS A 219 -17.68 6.68 20.47
C LYS A 219 -18.62 6.98 19.28
N SER A 220 -18.52 6.22 18.19
CA SER A 220 -19.42 6.32 17.04
C SER A 220 -20.85 5.92 17.43
N LYS A 221 -21.84 6.50 16.76
CA LYS A 221 -23.26 6.08 16.89
C LYS A 221 -23.49 4.62 16.45
N SER A 222 -22.62 4.06 15.62
CA SER A 222 -22.70 2.69 15.13
C SER A 222 -21.30 2.06 15.00
N PRO A 223 -20.69 1.66 16.12
CA PRO A 223 -19.34 1.05 16.11
C PRO A 223 -19.32 -0.27 15.34
N LEU A 224 -20.39 -1.08 15.40
CA LEU A 224 -20.49 -2.32 14.63
C LEU A 224 -20.46 -2.06 13.13
N GLY A 225 -21.14 -1.02 12.63
CA GLY A 225 -21.09 -0.63 11.23
C GLY A 225 -19.67 -0.25 10.80
N TYR A 226 -18.95 0.53 11.60
CA TYR A 226 -17.56 0.88 11.31
C TYR A 226 -16.66 -0.36 11.24
N ILE A 227 -16.78 -1.27 12.21
CA ILE A 227 -16.01 -2.53 12.26
C ILE A 227 -16.34 -3.40 11.05
N ALA A 228 -17.63 -3.59 10.73
CA ALA A 228 -18.06 -4.39 9.59
C ALA A 228 -17.47 -3.89 8.27
N TYR A 229 -17.52 -2.56 8.01
CA TYR A 229 -16.89 -1.98 6.83
C TYR A 229 -15.37 -2.10 6.87
N THR A 230 -14.73 -2.01 8.04
CA THR A 230 -13.28 -2.21 8.17
C THR A 230 -12.90 -3.64 7.79
N LEU A 231 -13.58 -4.64 8.33
CA LEU A 231 -13.36 -6.05 7.98
C LEU A 231 -13.62 -6.31 6.51
N PHE A 232 -14.73 -5.80 5.96
CA PHE A 232 -15.03 -5.93 4.54
C PHE A 232 -13.92 -5.34 3.65
N ILE A 233 -13.42 -4.14 3.96
CA ILE A 233 -12.33 -3.49 3.21
C ILE A 233 -11.09 -4.38 3.19
N TRP A 234 -10.69 -4.94 4.34
CA TRP A 234 -9.48 -5.74 4.42
C TRP A 234 -9.65 -7.12 3.78
N VAL A 235 -10.81 -7.76 3.94
CA VAL A 235 -11.13 -9.01 3.21
C VAL A 235 -11.12 -8.74 1.70
N ALA A 236 -11.73 -7.63 1.25
CA ALA A 236 -11.71 -7.25 -0.15
C ALA A 236 -10.29 -6.97 -0.66
N TYR A 237 -9.39 -6.34 0.13
CA TYR A 237 -7.99 -6.12 -0.25
C TYR A 237 -7.22 -7.42 -0.41
N VAL A 238 -7.38 -8.37 0.51
CA VAL A 238 -6.75 -9.69 0.38
C VAL A 238 -7.32 -10.45 -0.82
N ALA A 239 -8.63 -10.44 -0.99
CA ALA A 239 -9.28 -11.14 -2.11
C ALA A 239 -8.92 -10.53 -3.46
N MET A 240 -8.88 -9.18 -3.58
CA MET A 240 -8.48 -8.52 -4.83
C MET A 240 -7.00 -8.78 -5.17
N PHE A 241 -6.16 -9.05 -4.18
CA PHE A 241 -4.78 -9.49 -4.39
C PHE A 241 -4.71 -10.97 -4.80
N ALA A 242 -5.53 -11.82 -4.19
CA ALA A 242 -5.53 -13.27 -4.40
C ALA A 242 -6.09 -13.69 -5.77
N LEU A 243 -7.15 -13.01 -6.24
CA LEU A 243 -7.84 -13.39 -7.48
C LEU A 243 -6.91 -13.43 -8.71
N PRO A 244 -6.01 -12.46 -8.93
CA PRO A 244 -5.07 -12.50 -10.06
C PRO A 244 -4.14 -13.71 -10.09
N PHE A 245 -3.91 -14.41 -8.97
CA PHE A 245 -3.14 -15.65 -8.97
C PHE A 245 -3.81 -16.75 -9.82
N GLN A 246 -5.13 -16.69 -9.95
CA GLN A 246 -5.89 -17.59 -10.81
C GLN A 246 -5.82 -17.22 -12.30
N SER A 247 -5.24 -16.07 -12.64
CA SER A 247 -5.17 -15.61 -14.05
C SER A 247 -4.10 -16.29 -14.88
N MET A 248 -3.16 -16.98 -14.23
CA MET A 248 -2.08 -17.71 -14.88
C MET A 248 -2.04 -19.14 -14.35
N GLU A 249 -1.92 -20.13 -15.25
CA GLU A 249 -1.85 -21.55 -14.86
C GLU A 249 -0.72 -21.82 -13.87
N GLN A 250 0.44 -21.20 -14.11
CA GLN A 250 1.65 -21.37 -13.29
C GLN A 250 1.49 -20.89 -11.84
N THR A 251 0.57 -19.96 -11.58
CA THR A 251 0.39 -19.37 -10.24
C THR A 251 -0.90 -19.79 -9.55
N SER A 252 -1.80 -20.46 -10.27
CA SER A 252 -3.12 -20.87 -9.75
C SER A 252 -3.05 -21.90 -8.63
N GLY A 253 -1.98 -22.69 -8.56
CA GLY A 253 -1.72 -23.70 -7.52
C GLY A 253 -1.09 -23.14 -6.24
N ILE A 254 -0.72 -21.85 -6.21
CA ILE A 254 -0.08 -21.26 -5.01
C ILE A 254 -1.08 -21.24 -3.85
N HIS A 255 -0.67 -21.87 -2.75
CA HIS A 255 -1.48 -21.96 -1.54
C HIS A 255 -1.67 -20.60 -0.85
N ILE A 256 -2.64 -20.54 0.08
CA ILE A 256 -2.99 -19.29 0.80
C ILE A 256 -1.80 -18.67 1.53
N GLN A 257 -0.85 -19.46 2.01
CA GLN A 257 0.37 -18.99 2.67
C GLN A 257 1.19 -18.11 1.72
N GLY A 258 1.43 -18.57 0.49
CA GLY A 258 2.15 -17.82 -0.54
C GLY A 258 1.42 -16.55 -0.95
N ILE A 259 0.09 -16.61 -1.08
CA ILE A 259 -0.73 -15.44 -1.38
C ILE A 259 -0.62 -14.40 -0.26
N MET A 260 -0.70 -14.83 1.00
CA MET A 260 -0.59 -13.93 2.15
C MET A 260 0.81 -13.31 2.29
N LEU A 261 1.87 -14.10 2.05
CA LEU A 261 3.24 -13.58 1.99
C LEU A 261 3.41 -12.58 0.86
N GLY A 262 2.89 -12.87 -0.32
CA GLY A 262 2.87 -11.95 -1.46
C GLY A 262 2.11 -10.66 -1.16
N PHE A 263 0.97 -10.73 -0.46
CA PHE A 263 0.21 -9.56 -0.02
C PHE A 263 1.03 -8.64 0.89
N ILE A 264 1.71 -9.21 1.90
CA ILE A 264 2.59 -8.43 2.79
C ILE A 264 3.81 -7.89 2.03
N ALA A 265 4.41 -8.67 1.14
CA ALA A 265 5.52 -8.23 0.30
C ALA A 265 5.10 -7.03 -0.59
N GLY A 266 3.92 -7.10 -1.21
CA GLY A 266 3.33 -6.00 -1.96
C GLY A 266 3.07 -4.76 -1.11
N ALA A 267 2.53 -4.90 0.09
CA ALA A 267 2.33 -3.80 1.03
C ALA A 267 3.65 -3.11 1.42
N LEU A 268 4.71 -3.89 1.65
CA LEU A 268 6.06 -3.35 1.85
C LEU A 268 6.56 -2.64 0.59
N GLY A 269 6.35 -3.20 -0.60
CA GLY A 269 6.73 -2.60 -1.86
C GLY A 269 6.15 -1.20 -2.05
N ILE A 270 4.87 -1.00 -1.71
CA ILE A 270 4.22 0.33 -1.75
C ILE A 270 4.88 1.32 -0.78
N THR A 271 5.44 0.82 0.33
CA THR A 271 6.06 1.66 1.35
C THR A 271 7.44 2.17 0.94
N PHE A 272 8.22 1.38 0.19
CA PHE A 272 9.60 1.72 -0.20
C PHE A 272 9.68 2.72 -1.33
N THR A 273 8.74 2.69 -2.27
CA THR A 273 8.69 3.63 -3.40
C THR A 273 7.34 4.32 -3.47
N ASN A 274 7.27 5.41 -4.25
CA ASN A 274 6.02 6.11 -4.43
C ASN A 274 5.00 5.23 -5.17
N GLY A 275 3.95 4.81 -4.47
CA GLY A 275 2.92 3.95 -5.05
C GLY A 275 3.38 2.54 -5.44
N GLY A 276 4.54 2.09 -4.97
CA GLY A 276 5.05 0.74 -5.25
C GLY A 276 5.73 0.58 -6.62
N ILE A 277 6.03 1.68 -7.32
CA ILE A 277 6.66 1.64 -8.66
C ILE A 277 7.95 0.80 -8.61
N GLY A 278 7.99 -0.29 -9.37
CA GLY A 278 9.13 -1.20 -9.46
C GLY A 278 9.29 -2.14 -8.26
N THR A 279 9.12 -1.65 -7.04
CA THR A 279 9.28 -2.48 -5.82
C THR A 279 8.11 -3.45 -5.61
N TYR A 280 6.89 -3.05 -5.92
CA TYR A 280 5.73 -3.93 -5.76
C TYR A 280 5.83 -5.18 -6.64
N PRO A 281 5.99 -5.06 -7.98
CA PRO A 281 6.16 -6.23 -8.84
C PRO A 281 7.35 -7.09 -8.45
N LEU A 282 8.47 -6.46 -8.07
CA LEU A 282 9.67 -7.16 -7.67
C LEU A 282 9.46 -8.01 -6.42
N LEU A 283 8.92 -7.43 -5.35
CA LEU A 283 8.74 -8.15 -4.08
C LEU A 283 7.65 -9.22 -4.17
N VAL A 284 6.55 -8.95 -4.87
CA VAL A 284 5.53 -9.97 -5.16
C VAL A 284 6.13 -11.08 -6.02
N GLY A 285 6.91 -10.70 -7.05
CA GLY A 285 7.57 -11.63 -7.94
C GLY A 285 8.55 -12.56 -7.23
N LEU A 286 9.32 -12.06 -6.27
CA LEU A 286 10.23 -12.87 -5.45
C LEU A 286 9.47 -13.93 -4.63
N VAL A 287 8.34 -13.56 -4.02
CA VAL A 287 7.52 -14.51 -3.27
C VAL A 287 6.91 -15.57 -4.21
N VAL A 288 6.33 -15.14 -5.34
CA VAL A 288 5.76 -16.07 -6.31
C VAL A 288 6.84 -17.03 -6.86
N ALA A 289 8.01 -16.49 -7.22
CA ALA A 289 9.13 -17.30 -7.71
C ALA A 289 9.59 -18.37 -6.71
N PHE A 290 9.55 -18.08 -5.42
CA PHE A 290 9.83 -19.05 -4.38
C PHE A 290 8.87 -20.24 -4.42
N TYR A 291 7.56 -20.00 -4.63
CA TYR A 291 6.53 -21.06 -4.61
C TYR A 291 6.45 -21.88 -5.90
N ILE A 292 6.89 -21.34 -7.03
CA ILE A 292 6.85 -22.04 -8.32
C ILE A 292 8.24 -22.43 -8.84
N GLY A 293 9.30 -22.16 -8.07
CA GLY A 293 10.69 -22.34 -8.50
C GLY A 293 11.05 -23.80 -8.81
N ASP A 294 10.47 -24.74 -8.10
CA ASP A 294 10.71 -26.17 -8.35
C ASP A 294 10.10 -26.62 -9.71
N ASP A 295 8.94 -26.09 -10.09
CA ASP A 295 8.26 -26.41 -11.35
C ASP A 295 8.82 -25.60 -12.53
N TYR A 296 9.33 -24.39 -12.29
CA TYR A 296 9.80 -23.42 -13.29
C TYR A 296 11.16 -22.82 -12.91
N PRO A 297 12.24 -23.62 -12.77
CA PRO A 297 13.51 -23.15 -12.17
C PRO A 297 14.15 -21.98 -12.92
N ASP A 298 14.03 -21.91 -14.23
CA ASP A 298 14.60 -20.83 -15.05
C ASP A 298 13.68 -19.61 -15.21
N ASP A 299 12.37 -19.79 -15.04
CA ASP A 299 11.32 -18.83 -15.43
C ASP A 299 10.53 -18.27 -14.27
N ALA A 300 10.61 -18.86 -13.07
CA ALA A 300 9.82 -18.52 -11.91
C ALA A 300 9.83 -17.02 -11.60
N GLN A 301 11.01 -16.39 -11.68
CA GLN A 301 11.14 -14.95 -11.41
C GLN A 301 10.44 -14.10 -12.47
N ALA A 302 10.52 -14.49 -13.75
CA ALA A 302 9.86 -13.79 -14.86
C ALA A 302 8.33 -13.89 -14.73
N ILE A 303 7.82 -15.09 -14.43
CA ILE A 303 6.38 -15.35 -14.20
C ILE A 303 5.89 -14.56 -12.98
N GLY A 304 6.61 -14.66 -11.85
CA GLY A 304 6.24 -13.96 -10.64
C GLY A 304 6.20 -12.44 -10.79
N ASN A 305 7.18 -11.89 -11.52
CA ASN A 305 7.21 -10.46 -11.82
C ASN A 305 6.10 -10.05 -12.80
N ALA A 306 5.73 -10.91 -13.74
CA ALA A 306 4.60 -10.68 -14.66
C ALA A 306 3.29 -10.59 -13.88
N LEU A 307 3.04 -11.52 -12.95
CA LEU A 307 1.87 -11.45 -12.07
C LEU A 307 1.87 -10.20 -11.20
N GLY A 308 2.99 -9.90 -10.53
CA GLY A 308 3.12 -8.70 -9.69
C GLY A 308 2.90 -7.42 -10.48
N MET A 309 3.40 -7.33 -11.73
CA MET A 309 3.16 -6.21 -12.63
C MET A 309 1.69 -6.13 -13.05
N LEU A 310 1.07 -7.25 -13.38
CA LEU A 310 -0.33 -7.32 -13.80
C LEU A 310 -1.26 -6.81 -12.68
N ILE A 311 -1.03 -7.25 -11.44
CA ILE A 311 -1.76 -6.77 -10.27
C ILE A 311 -1.55 -5.28 -10.09
N TRP A 312 -0.30 -4.81 -10.07
CA TRP A 312 0.03 -3.43 -9.78
C TRP A 312 -0.49 -2.47 -10.86
N VAL A 313 -0.30 -2.79 -12.14
CA VAL A 313 -0.72 -1.94 -13.27
C VAL A 313 -2.24 -1.84 -13.31
N SER A 314 -2.96 -2.96 -13.22
CA SER A 314 -4.42 -2.97 -13.30
C SER A 314 -5.06 -2.14 -12.18
N GLN A 315 -4.62 -2.31 -10.94
CA GLN A 315 -5.12 -1.55 -9.79
C GLN A 315 -4.75 -0.07 -9.86
N THR A 316 -3.54 0.24 -10.32
CA THR A 316 -3.04 1.60 -10.49
C THR A 316 -3.83 2.34 -11.57
N LEU A 317 -4.06 1.73 -12.72
CA LEU A 317 -4.86 2.32 -13.81
C LEU A 317 -6.30 2.57 -13.38
N LEU A 318 -6.93 1.62 -12.66
CA LEU A 318 -8.26 1.81 -12.09
C LEU A 318 -8.30 3.02 -11.15
N MET A 319 -7.33 3.12 -10.26
CA MET A 319 -7.25 4.21 -9.27
C MET A 319 -7.04 5.57 -9.94
N ILE A 320 -6.20 5.64 -10.98
CA ILE A 320 -6.00 6.86 -11.78
C ILE A 320 -7.31 7.24 -12.48
N LEU A 321 -7.96 6.31 -13.15
CA LEU A 321 -9.21 6.54 -13.87
C LEU A 321 -10.31 7.09 -12.94
N LEU A 322 -10.56 6.41 -11.83
CA LEU A 322 -11.56 6.82 -10.86
C LEU A 322 -11.21 8.15 -10.18
N GLY A 323 -9.92 8.39 -9.91
CA GLY A 323 -9.44 9.65 -9.36
C GLY A 323 -9.62 10.82 -10.33
N LEU A 324 -9.32 10.64 -11.60
CA LEU A 324 -9.54 11.65 -12.64
C LEU A 324 -11.04 11.96 -12.81
N ILE A 325 -11.89 10.94 -12.91
CA ILE A 325 -13.35 11.11 -12.97
C ILE A 325 -13.83 11.91 -11.75
N SER A 326 -13.29 11.59 -10.56
CA SER A 326 -13.67 12.24 -9.32
C SER A 326 -13.27 13.72 -9.26
N LEU A 327 -12.19 14.13 -9.92
CA LEU A 327 -11.80 15.55 -10.03
C LEU A 327 -12.84 16.40 -10.78
N PHE A 328 -13.51 15.79 -11.77
CA PHE A 328 -14.55 16.48 -12.54
C PHE A 328 -15.90 16.47 -11.83
N LEU A 329 -16.22 15.41 -11.08
CA LEU A 329 -17.53 15.20 -10.48
C LEU A 329 -17.67 15.83 -9.08
N LEU A 330 -16.56 16.10 -8.38
CA LEU A 330 -16.64 16.73 -7.06
C LEU A 330 -17.09 18.19 -7.19
N PRO A 331 -18.12 18.63 -6.43
CA PRO A 331 -18.57 20.02 -6.40
C PRO A 331 -17.45 20.97 -6.03
N LYS A 332 -17.41 22.14 -6.70
CA LYS A 332 -16.29 23.09 -6.55
C LYS A 332 -16.43 24.02 -5.37
N ASN A 333 -17.63 24.28 -4.91
CA ASN A 333 -17.88 25.26 -3.83
C ASN A 333 -18.97 24.74 -2.88
N TYR A 334 -18.69 24.78 -1.59
CA TYR A 334 -19.68 24.70 -0.55
C TYR A 334 -20.37 26.07 -0.45
N GLN A 335 -21.67 26.11 -0.74
CA GLN A 335 -22.48 27.31 -0.52
C GLN A 335 -23.00 27.25 0.92
N THR A 336 -22.61 28.20 1.75
CA THR A 336 -23.23 28.40 3.06
C THR A 336 -24.67 28.87 2.87
N GLU A 337 -25.58 28.45 3.74
CA GLU A 337 -26.99 28.88 3.70
C GLU A 337 -27.14 30.41 3.71
N ASP A 338 -26.15 31.13 4.29
CA ASP A 338 -26.10 32.60 4.32
C ASP A 338 -25.89 33.25 2.94
N GLU A 339 -25.38 32.52 1.94
CA GLU A 339 -25.23 33.01 0.55
C GLU A 339 -26.52 32.81 -0.28
N GLN A 340 -27.50 32.06 0.24
CA GLN A 340 -28.77 31.80 -0.47
C GLN A 340 -29.87 32.80 -0.12
N THR A 341 -29.70 33.68 0.84
CA THR A 341 -30.66 34.73 1.10
C THR A 341 -30.44 35.89 0.11
N PRO A 342 -31.42 36.20 -0.78
CA PRO A 342 -31.35 37.40 -1.60
C PRO A 342 -31.23 38.60 -0.64
N ARG A 343 -30.24 39.44 -0.84
CA ARG A 343 -30.17 40.76 -0.18
C ARG A 343 -31.23 41.58 -0.89
N ASP A 344 -32.38 41.73 -0.22
CA ASP A 344 -33.40 42.76 -0.58
C ASP A 344 -32.85 44.17 -0.46
#